data_8cf5a82d0ffd21d5b82b5e9eca2c9e8b
#
_entry.id   8cf5a82d0ffd21d5b82b5e9eca2c9e8b
#
_cell.length_a   1.000
_cell.length_b   1.000
_cell.length_c   1.000
_cell.angle_alpha   90.00
_cell.angle_beta   90.00
_cell.angle_gamma   90.00
#
_symmetry.space_group_name_H-M   'P 1'
#
loop_
_entity.id
_entity.type
_entity.pdbx_description
1 polymer ?
#
loop_
_entity_poly.entity_id
_entity_poly.type
_entity_poly.pdbx_seq_one_letter_code
_entity_poly.pdbx_strand_id
1 'polypeptide(L)'
;MARTVTATFRLDRLLLAPTAQQPLKPGGATASFQDRLAMVEILCRGEARFEPSALDAPRIHNEPNYTIDTLRYLRAEFSDTPEIYSIVGADSFLDLRRWRSPDQLLAIVNWIVVSRPGFALSALNKLDLTPEQRAHVYPLEGVTEPVSATEVRDCLREGRDCSELVPYDVLSYIREHHLYGV
;
A
#
# COMPACT_ATOMS: atom_id res chain seq x y z
N MET A 1 -5.55 7.71 -5.96
CA MET A 1 -4.41 6.81 -6.29
C MET A 1 -4.87 5.44 -6.83
N ALA A 2 -5.55 4.57 -6.06
CA ALA A 2 -5.92 3.21 -6.49
C ALA A 2 -6.66 3.17 -7.85
N ARG A 3 -7.74 3.94 -8.02
CA ARG A 3 -8.49 4.03 -9.29
C ARG A 3 -7.61 4.48 -10.47
N THR A 4 -6.74 5.47 -10.26
CA THR A 4 -5.83 5.99 -11.30
C THR A 4 -4.85 4.91 -11.74
N VAL A 5 -4.20 4.23 -10.79
CA VAL A 5 -3.27 3.13 -11.10
C VAL A 5 -3.98 2.02 -11.86
N THR A 6 -5.13 1.56 -11.36
CA THR A 6 -5.92 0.49 -11.98
C THR A 6 -6.32 0.83 -13.41
N ALA A 7 -6.73 2.08 -13.66
CA ALA A 7 -7.09 2.54 -15.00
C ALA A 7 -5.87 2.67 -15.93
N THR A 8 -4.78 3.30 -15.45
CA THR A 8 -3.58 3.55 -16.26
C THR A 8 -2.90 2.26 -16.68
N PHE A 9 -2.76 1.31 -15.78
CA PHE A 9 -2.11 0.02 -16.04
C PHE A 9 -3.09 -1.08 -16.46
N ARG A 10 -4.39 -0.76 -16.59
CA ARG A 10 -5.46 -1.71 -16.99
C ARG A 10 -5.44 -2.97 -16.12
N LEU A 11 -5.24 -2.79 -14.81
CA LEU A 11 -5.22 -3.90 -13.89
C LEU A 11 -6.60 -4.56 -13.80
N ASP A 12 -6.63 -5.89 -13.88
CA ASP A 12 -7.87 -6.65 -13.74
C ASP A 12 -8.32 -6.71 -12.28
N ARG A 13 -7.35 -6.77 -11.35
CA ARG A 13 -7.58 -6.84 -9.90
C ARG A 13 -6.59 -5.96 -9.16
N LEU A 14 -7.03 -5.39 -8.06
CA LEU A 14 -6.18 -4.65 -7.12
C LEU A 14 -6.42 -5.19 -5.71
N LEU A 15 -5.42 -5.85 -5.15
CA LEU A 15 -5.45 -6.34 -3.78
C LEU A 15 -5.04 -5.22 -2.83
N LEU A 16 -5.89 -4.91 -1.87
CA LEU A 16 -5.63 -3.93 -0.81
C LEU A 16 -5.39 -4.68 0.51
N ALA A 17 -4.13 -4.84 0.88
CA ALA A 17 -3.69 -5.60 2.05
C ALA A 17 -3.15 -4.68 3.14
N PRO A 18 -3.84 -4.50 4.28
CA PRO A 18 -3.26 -3.80 5.42
C PRO A 18 -2.15 -4.64 6.05
N THR A 19 -0.95 -4.08 6.16
CA THR A 19 0.19 -4.77 6.79
C THR A 19 0.02 -4.80 8.30
N ALA A 20 0.08 -5.98 8.93
CA ALA A 20 -0.05 -6.11 10.38
C ALA A 20 1.14 -5.48 11.10
N GLN A 21 2.36 -5.87 10.74
CA GLN A 21 3.58 -5.33 11.33
C GLN A 21 4.61 -4.98 10.26
N GLN A 22 4.82 -3.70 10.08
CA GLN A 22 5.78 -3.19 9.10
C GLN A 22 7.19 -3.18 9.69
N PRO A 23 8.19 -3.83 9.05
CA PRO A 23 9.55 -3.97 9.60
C PRO A 23 10.25 -2.63 9.92
N LEU A 24 10.02 -1.61 9.10
CA LEU A 24 10.66 -0.29 9.23
C LEU A 24 9.88 0.70 10.11
N LYS A 25 8.74 0.27 10.70
CA LYS A 25 7.92 1.08 11.62
C LYS A 25 7.57 0.30 12.88
N PRO A 26 8.50 0.13 13.81
CA PRO A 26 8.33 -0.73 14.99
C PRO A 26 7.24 -0.26 15.96
N GLY A 27 6.78 1.00 15.86
CA GLY A 27 5.69 1.53 16.69
C GLY A 27 4.31 0.93 16.42
N GLY A 28 4.17 0.09 15.40
CA GLY A 28 2.91 -0.56 15.05
C GLY A 28 1.86 0.39 14.48
N ALA A 29 0.65 -0.14 14.31
CA ALA A 29 -0.53 0.63 13.92
C ALA A 29 -1.37 0.97 15.15
N THR A 30 -2.04 2.12 15.13
CA THR A 30 -2.92 2.59 16.23
C THR A 30 -4.26 1.88 16.29
N ALA A 31 -4.70 1.26 15.19
CA ALA A 31 -5.89 0.43 15.12
C ALA A 31 -5.50 -1.04 14.90
N SER A 32 -6.33 -1.98 15.35
CA SER A 32 -6.09 -3.40 15.17
C SER A 32 -5.99 -3.79 13.70
N PHE A 33 -5.41 -4.95 13.39
CA PHE A 33 -5.39 -5.45 12.02
C PHE A 33 -6.81 -5.67 11.50
N GLN A 34 -7.70 -6.21 12.33
CA GLN A 34 -9.09 -6.50 12.00
C GLN A 34 -9.84 -5.21 11.63
N ASP A 35 -9.72 -4.16 12.43
CA ASP A 35 -10.35 -2.87 12.13
C ASP A 35 -9.84 -2.27 10.82
N ARG A 36 -8.53 -2.36 10.57
CA ARG A 36 -7.94 -1.86 9.32
C ARG A 36 -8.40 -2.68 8.11
N LEU A 37 -8.53 -3.99 8.25
CA LEU A 37 -9.08 -4.84 7.21
C LEU A 37 -10.56 -4.52 6.95
N ALA A 38 -11.37 -4.38 7.98
CA ALA A 38 -12.77 -3.99 7.85
C ALA A 38 -12.95 -2.63 7.13
N MET A 39 -12.11 -1.63 7.45
CA MET A 39 -12.11 -0.36 6.72
C MET A 39 -11.74 -0.54 5.24
N VAL A 40 -10.81 -1.42 4.92
CA VAL A 40 -10.47 -1.76 3.52
C VAL A 40 -11.62 -2.48 2.83
N GLU A 41 -12.31 -3.39 3.50
CA GLU A 41 -13.52 -4.05 2.97
C GLU A 41 -14.62 -3.04 2.62
N ILE A 42 -14.83 -2.03 3.48
CA ILE A 42 -15.76 -0.93 3.21
C ILE A 42 -15.33 -0.15 1.97
N LEU A 43 -14.04 0.18 1.84
CA LEU A 43 -13.50 0.92 0.70
C LEU A 43 -13.61 0.15 -0.63
N CYS A 44 -13.60 -1.18 -0.59
CA CYS A 44 -13.74 -2.03 -1.77
C CYS A 44 -15.19 -2.17 -2.26
N ARG A 45 -16.18 -1.83 -1.42
CA ARG A 45 -17.60 -1.92 -1.79
C ARG A 45 -17.90 -1.02 -3.00
N GLY A 46 -18.52 -1.59 -4.02
CA GLY A 46 -18.85 -0.87 -5.26
C GLY A 46 -17.70 -0.71 -6.26
N GLU A 47 -16.52 -1.22 -5.95
CA GLU A 47 -15.34 -1.21 -6.83
C GLU A 47 -15.05 -2.62 -7.35
N ALA A 48 -15.53 -2.94 -8.55
CA ALA A 48 -15.49 -4.32 -9.10
C ALA A 48 -14.08 -4.93 -9.21
N ARG A 49 -13.04 -4.10 -9.21
CA ARG A 49 -11.64 -4.55 -9.34
C ARG A 49 -10.85 -4.49 -8.03
N PHE A 50 -11.44 -3.97 -6.95
CA PHE A 50 -10.76 -3.84 -5.66
C PHE A 50 -11.15 -4.98 -4.75
N GLU A 51 -10.16 -5.63 -4.18
CA GLU A 51 -10.35 -6.77 -3.30
C GLU A 51 -9.61 -6.56 -1.98
N PRO A 52 -10.31 -6.64 -0.84
CA PRO A 52 -9.64 -6.65 0.45
C PRO A 52 -8.84 -7.93 0.60
N SER A 53 -7.67 -7.84 1.21
CA SER A 53 -6.79 -9.00 1.35
C SER A 53 -6.16 -9.07 2.73
N ALA A 54 -6.14 -10.27 3.31
CA ALA A 54 -5.47 -10.58 4.56
C ALA A 54 -4.04 -11.14 4.36
N LEU A 55 -3.43 -10.95 3.19
CA LEU A 55 -2.09 -11.47 2.86
C LEU A 55 -1.01 -11.07 3.87
N ASP A 56 -1.12 -9.86 4.42
CA ASP A 56 -0.20 -9.33 5.42
C ASP A 56 -0.78 -9.36 6.84
N ALA A 57 -1.65 -10.35 7.13
CA ALA A 57 -2.18 -10.61 8.47
C ALA A 57 -1.07 -10.85 9.51
N PRO A 58 -1.37 -10.73 10.81
CA PRO A 58 -0.42 -11.04 11.87
C PRO A 58 0.16 -12.45 11.71
N ARG A 59 1.48 -12.56 11.78
CA ARG A 59 2.20 -13.83 11.71
C ARG A 59 2.33 -14.45 13.11
N ILE A 60 2.60 -15.75 13.14
CA ILE A 60 2.93 -16.47 14.36
C ILE A 60 4.12 -15.76 15.01
N HIS A 61 4.09 -15.60 16.33
CA HIS A 61 5.11 -14.90 17.13
C HIS A 61 5.30 -13.40 16.80
N ASN A 62 4.30 -12.73 16.19
CA ASN A 62 4.40 -11.32 15.82
C ASN A 62 5.60 -10.99 14.91
N GLU A 63 6.00 -11.90 14.07
CA GLU A 63 7.05 -11.64 13.09
C GLU A 63 6.63 -10.54 12.10
N PRO A 64 7.57 -9.67 11.67
CA PRO A 64 7.27 -8.66 10.68
C PRO A 64 6.81 -9.25 9.34
N ASN A 65 5.88 -8.55 8.70
CA ASN A 65 5.45 -8.88 7.34
C ASN A 65 6.47 -8.31 6.35
N TYR A 66 7.25 -9.18 5.73
CA TYR A 66 8.19 -8.78 4.69
C TYR A 66 7.56 -8.88 3.31
N THR A 67 7.63 -7.83 2.53
CA THR A 67 7.07 -7.74 1.17
C THR A 67 7.53 -8.90 0.28
N ILE A 68 8.78 -9.36 0.41
CA ILE A 68 9.29 -10.49 -0.38
C ILE A 68 8.52 -11.78 -0.12
N ASP A 69 8.10 -12.04 1.12
CA ASP A 69 7.38 -13.26 1.47
C ASP A 69 5.95 -13.22 0.92
N THR A 70 5.28 -12.06 1.01
CA THR A 70 3.95 -11.81 0.44
C THR A 70 3.96 -11.98 -1.08
N LEU A 71 4.95 -11.41 -1.76
CA LEU A 71 5.05 -11.49 -3.23
C LEU A 71 5.43 -12.90 -3.71
N ARG A 72 6.25 -13.64 -2.96
CA ARG A 72 6.52 -15.05 -3.26
C ARG A 72 5.27 -15.92 -3.12
N TYR A 73 4.47 -15.67 -2.08
CA TYR A 73 3.21 -16.36 -1.90
C TYR A 73 2.27 -16.10 -3.09
N LEU A 74 2.06 -14.84 -3.45
CA LEU A 74 1.24 -14.47 -4.61
C LEU A 74 1.75 -15.12 -5.90
N ARG A 75 3.06 -15.12 -6.12
CA ARG A 75 3.65 -15.71 -7.33
C ARG A 75 3.43 -17.23 -7.40
N ALA A 76 3.45 -17.91 -6.24
CA ALA A 76 3.18 -19.34 -6.16
C ALA A 76 1.70 -19.67 -6.35
N GLU A 77 0.80 -18.82 -5.82
CA GLU A 77 -0.66 -19.00 -5.93
C GLU A 77 -1.15 -18.78 -7.37
N PHE A 78 -0.57 -17.81 -8.06
CA PHE A 78 -0.90 -17.45 -9.44
C PHE A 78 0.17 -17.98 -10.43
N SER A 79 0.40 -19.31 -10.44
CA SER A 79 1.43 -19.96 -11.26
C SER A 79 1.24 -19.83 -12.76
N ASP A 80 0.00 -19.61 -13.23
CA ASP A 80 -0.36 -19.51 -14.65
C ASP A 80 -0.20 -18.10 -15.26
N THR A 81 0.74 -17.32 -14.69
CA THR A 81 1.30 -16.09 -15.28
C THR A 81 0.45 -14.82 -15.32
N PRO A 82 -0.26 -14.38 -14.30
CA PRO A 82 -0.63 -12.98 -14.27
C PRO A 82 0.64 -12.12 -14.12
N GLU A 83 0.67 -10.98 -14.79
CA GLU A 83 1.63 -9.95 -14.47
C GLU A 83 1.30 -9.38 -13.09
N ILE A 84 2.22 -9.55 -12.14
CA ILE A 84 2.04 -9.01 -10.79
C ILE A 84 2.73 -7.66 -10.71
N TYR A 85 1.99 -6.66 -10.26
CA TYR A 85 2.49 -5.32 -9.99
C TYR A 85 2.44 -5.02 -8.49
N SER A 86 3.54 -4.55 -7.92
CA SER A 86 3.57 -3.97 -6.57
C SER A 86 3.49 -2.45 -6.69
N ILE A 87 2.53 -1.83 -6.00
CA ILE A 87 2.34 -0.38 -6.03
C ILE A 87 3.00 0.21 -4.79
N VAL A 88 3.86 1.22 -4.99
CA VAL A 88 4.65 1.81 -3.91
C VAL A 88 4.81 3.32 -4.11
N GLY A 89 4.87 4.07 -3.03
CA GLY A 89 5.26 5.48 -3.07
C GLY A 89 6.76 5.65 -3.37
N ALA A 90 7.12 6.71 -4.08
CA ALA A 90 8.51 6.98 -4.46
C ALA A 90 9.45 7.07 -3.25
N ASP A 91 8.99 7.65 -2.13
CA ASP A 91 9.70 7.71 -0.85
C ASP A 91 10.13 6.32 -0.35
N SER A 92 9.18 5.38 -0.34
CA SER A 92 9.41 4.01 0.11
C SER A 92 10.25 3.20 -0.88
N PHE A 93 10.08 3.44 -2.20
CA PHE A 93 10.85 2.76 -3.22
C PHE A 93 12.34 3.19 -3.23
N LEU A 94 12.62 4.45 -2.93
CA LEU A 94 13.99 4.94 -2.76
C LEU A 94 14.74 4.24 -1.61
N ASP A 95 14.01 3.76 -0.60
CA ASP A 95 14.54 2.95 0.49
C ASP A 95 14.59 1.44 0.20
N LEU A 96 14.29 0.99 -1.04
CA LEU A 96 14.18 -0.43 -1.41
C LEU A 96 15.41 -1.24 -1.03
N ARG A 97 16.62 -0.66 -1.12
CA ARG A 97 17.87 -1.34 -0.74
C ARG A 97 17.96 -1.71 0.74
N ARG A 98 17.12 -1.12 1.60
CA ARG A 98 16.99 -1.47 3.03
C ARG A 98 15.97 -2.58 3.28
N TRP A 99 15.22 -2.99 2.25
CA TRP A 99 14.22 -4.03 2.36
C TRP A 99 14.89 -5.41 2.34
N ARG A 100 14.16 -6.41 2.83
CA ARG A 100 14.64 -7.79 2.81
C ARG A 100 14.69 -8.31 1.37
N SER A 101 15.85 -8.83 0.94
CA SER A 101 16.09 -9.41 -0.40
C SER A 101 15.73 -8.47 -1.56
N PRO A 102 16.33 -7.26 -1.66
CA PRO A 102 15.93 -6.24 -2.61
C PRO A 102 16.09 -6.68 -4.08
N ASP A 103 17.15 -7.41 -4.42
CA ASP A 103 17.36 -7.89 -5.80
C ASP A 103 16.32 -8.93 -6.21
N GLN A 104 15.88 -9.77 -5.27
CA GLN A 104 14.79 -10.71 -5.54
C GLN A 104 13.45 -9.99 -5.72
N LEU A 105 13.18 -8.95 -4.92
CA LEU A 105 11.99 -8.11 -5.07
C LEU A 105 11.93 -7.51 -6.47
N LEU A 106 13.04 -6.97 -6.96
CA LEU A 106 13.13 -6.37 -8.30
C LEU A 106 12.99 -7.39 -9.45
N ALA A 107 13.23 -8.66 -9.17
CA ALA A 107 13.18 -9.72 -10.19
C ALA A 107 11.81 -10.42 -10.29
N ILE A 108 11.02 -10.47 -9.18
CA ILE A 108 9.84 -11.33 -9.15
C ILE A 108 8.53 -10.64 -9.54
N VAL A 109 8.48 -9.29 -9.50
CA VAL A 109 7.28 -8.49 -9.84
C VAL A 109 7.66 -7.20 -10.55
N ASN A 110 6.67 -6.60 -11.19
CA ASN A 110 6.74 -5.24 -11.71
C ASN A 110 6.43 -4.23 -10.60
N TRP A 111 7.02 -3.03 -10.67
CA TRP A 111 6.86 -1.99 -9.66
C TRP A 111 6.23 -0.76 -10.26
N ILE A 112 5.04 -0.38 -9.80
CA ILE A 112 4.44 0.91 -10.11
C ILE A 112 4.84 1.87 -8.99
N VAL A 113 5.71 2.83 -9.33
CA VAL A 113 6.22 3.81 -8.38
C VAL A 113 5.47 5.12 -8.54
N VAL A 114 4.65 5.43 -7.55
CA VAL A 114 3.78 6.61 -7.56
C VAL A 114 4.50 7.80 -6.97
N SER A 115 4.51 8.94 -7.69
CA SER A 115 5.04 10.19 -7.15
C SER A 115 4.21 10.66 -5.95
N ARG A 116 4.89 11.35 -5.02
CA ARG A 116 4.25 12.06 -3.91
C ARG A 116 4.77 13.50 -3.87
N PRO A 117 3.99 14.44 -3.33
CA PRO A 117 4.47 15.79 -3.10
C PRO A 117 5.82 15.77 -2.35
N GLY A 118 6.82 16.48 -2.89
CA GLY A 118 8.17 16.52 -2.33
C GLY A 118 9.13 15.41 -2.80
N PHE A 119 8.65 14.39 -3.55
CA PHE A 119 9.51 13.32 -4.08
C PHE A 119 9.43 13.30 -5.61
N ALA A 120 10.47 13.83 -6.24
CA ALA A 120 10.58 13.78 -7.70
C ALA A 120 10.95 12.38 -8.17
N LEU A 121 10.25 11.85 -9.17
CA LEU A 121 10.56 10.54 -9.77
C LEU A 121 11.95 10.52 -10.43
N SER A 122 12.52 11.67 -10.76
CA SER A 122 13.93 11.78 -11.21
C SER A 122 14.93 11.23 -10.17
N ALA A 123 14.56 11.19 -8.88
CA ALA A 123 15.38 10.57 -7.85
C ALA A 123 15.55 9.05 -8.04
N LEU A 124 14.63 8.37 -8.76
CA LEU A 124 14.74 6.96 -9.11
C LEU A 124 15.97 6.67 -9.99
N ASN A 125 16.45 7.67 -10.75
CA ASN A 125 17.66 7.54 -11.56
C ASN A 125 18.94 7.37 -10.70
N LYS A 126 18.87 7.74 -9.42
CA LYS A 126 19.98 7.59 -8.47
C LYS A 126 20.06 6.20 -7.85
N LEU A 127 19.01 5.38 -8.01
CA LEU A 127 19.03 4.01 -7.57
C LEU A 127 19.95 3.19 -8.47
N ASP A 128 20.84 2.44 -7.84
CA ASP A 128 21.70 1.48 -8.52
C ASP A 128 20.85 0.25 -8.92
N LEU A 129 20.28 0.33 -10.11
CA LEU A 129 19.46 -0.71 -10.74
C LEU A 129 20.12 -1.12 -12.05
N THR A 130 20.20 -2.42 -12.29
CA THR A 130 20.62 -2.93 -13.61
C THR A 130 19.59 -2.55 -14.68
N PRO A 131 19.95 -2.57 -15.98
CA PRO A 131 18.97 -2.32 -17.06
C PRO A 131 17.75 -3.24 -16.98
N GLU A 132 17.94 -4.52 -16.65
CA GLU A 132 16.87 -5.51 -16.47
C GLU A 132 15.96 -5.15 -15.31
N GLN A 133 16.53 -4.81 -14.15
CA GLN A 133 15.73 -4.36 -12.98
C GLN A 133 14.94 -3.08 -13.29
N ARG A 134 15.56 -2.15 -14.01
CA ARG A 134 14.93 -0.88 -14.40
C ARG A 134 13.76 -1.10 -15.35
N ALA A 135 13.80 -2.11 -16.21
CA ALA A 135 12.70 -2.46 -17.12
C ALA A 135 11.42 -2.89 -16.39
N HIS A 136 11.52 -3.30 -15.13
CA HIS A 136 10.38 -3.67 -14.28
C HIS A 136 9.89 -2.52 -13.38
N VAL A 137 10.41 -1.29 -13.55
CA VAL A 137 10.00 -0.12 -12.74
C VAL A 137 9.25 0.87 -13.61
N TYR A 138 8.00 1.11 -13.26
CA TYR A 138 7.07 1.98 -13.98
C TYR A 138 6.74 3.23 -13.15
N PRO A 139 7.39 4.35 -13.40
CA PRO A 139 7.07 5.61 -12.72
C PRO A 139 5.69 6.11 -13.13
N LEU A 140 4.87 6.54 -12.17
CA LEU A 140 3.57 7.15 -12.41
C LEU A 140 3.52 8.54 -11.78
N GLU A 141 3.46 9.56 -12.64
CA GLU A 141 3.31 10.97 -12.26
C GLU A 141 1.85 11.40 -12.17
N GLY A 142 1.61 12.54 -11.57
CA GLY A 142 0.29 13.20 -11.57
C GLY A 142 -0.73 12.60 -10.62
N VAL A 143 -0.36 11.62 -9.80
CA VAL A 143 -1.22 11.14 -8.72
C VAL A 143 -1.02 12.02 -7.50
N THR A 144 -1.77 13.12 -7.46
CA THR A 144 -1.73 14.05 -6.34
C THR A 144 -2.76 13.62 -5.30
N GLU A 145 -2.31 12.91 -4.29
CA GLU A 145 -3.13 12.59 -3.11
C GLU A 145 -2.56 13.38 -1.93
N PRO A 146 -3.11 14.56 -1.64
CA PRO A 146 -2.58 15.43 -0.58
C PRO A 146 -2.85 14.85 0.81
N VAL A 147 -3.75 13.86 0.92
CA VAL A 147 -4.18 13.30 2.20
C VAL A 147 -3.14 12.35 2.78
N SER A 148 -2.71 12.60 4.00
CA SER A 148 -1.86 11.70 4.77
C SER A 148 -2.64 11.03 5.91
N ALA A 149 -2.23 9.80 6.29
CA ALA A 149 -2.83 9.12 7.44
C ALA A 149 -2.63 9.89 8.75
N THR A 150 -1.60 10.70 8.87
CA THR A 150 -1.38 11.57 10.03
C THR A 150 -2.43 12.67 10.06
N GLU A 151 -2.65 13.36 8.95
CA GLU A 151 -3.66 14.41 8.83
C GLU A 151 -5.07 13.91 9.16
N VAL A 152 -5.42 12.70 8.66
CA VAL A 152 -6.71 12.08 8.99
C VAL A 152 -6.83 11.82 10.49
N ARG A 153 -5.80 11.25 11.14
CA ARG A 153 -5.83 10.99 12.57
C ARG A 153 -5.89 12.26 13.42
N ASP A 154 -5.21 13.32 12.99
CA ASP A 154 -5.24 14.60 13.68
C ASP A 154 -6.61 15.26 13.52
N CYS A 155 -7.19 15.24 12.30
CA CYS A 155 -8.54 15.70 12.03
C CYS A 155 -9.57 15.01 12.95
N LEU A 156 -9.47 13.67 13.07
CA LEU A 156 -10.35 12.87 13.95
C LEU A 156 -10.19 13.26 15.42
N ARG A 157 -8.96 13.29 15.95
CA ARG A 157 -8.68 13.62 17.36
C ARG A 157 -9.15 15.03 17.75
N GLU A 158 -9.09 15.96 16.82
CA GLU A 158 -9.54 17.34 17.02
C GLU A 158 -11.05 17.51 16.86
N GLY A 159 -11.78 16.43 16.53
CA GLY A 159 -13.23 16.46 16.31
C GLY A 159 -13.64 17.29 15.09
N ARG A 160 -12.72 17.50 14.14
CA ARG A 160 -13.01 18.25 12.90
C ARG A 160 -13.81 17.41 11.91
N ASP A 161 -14.46 18.07 10.96
CA ASP A 161 -15.10 17.37 9.84
C ASP A 161 -14.03 16.78 8.91
N CYS A 162 -14.01 15.46 8.81
CA CYS A 162 -13.08 14.71 7.98
C CYS A 162 -13.74 14.12 6.72
N SER A 163 -14.94 14.56 6.35
CA SER A 163 -15.72 14.02 5.22
C SER A 163 -15.03 14.19 3.86
N GLU A 164 -14.21 15.23 3.71
CA GLU A 164 -13.40 15.46 2.51
C GLU A 164 -12.15 14.54 2.43
N LEU A 165 -11.74 13.98 3.57
CA LEU A 165 -10.52 13.16 3.67
C LEU A 165 -10.82 11.67 3.63
N VAL A 166 -11.98 11.26 4.15
CA VAL A 166 -12.34 9.84 4.36
C VAL A 166 -13.79 9.62 3.96
N PRO A 167 -14.12 8.55 3.20
CA PRO A 167 -15.50 8.22 2.86
C PRO A 167 -16.39 8.03 4.08
N TYR A 168 -17.65 8.44 3.95
CA TYR A 168 -18.62 8.44 5.03
C TYR A 168 -18.73 7.09 5.75
N ASP A 169 -18.84 5.99 5.02
CA ASP A 169 -18.99 4.65 5.60
C ASP A 169 -17.76 4.23 6.44
N VAL A 170 -16.57 4.66 6.04
CA VAL A 170 -15.34 4.46 6.83
C VAL A 170 -15.35 5.33 8.07
N LEU A 171 -15.80 6.59 7.98
CA LEU A 171 -15.97 7.47 9.15
C LEU A 171 -16.98 6.92 10.15
N SER A 172 -18.10 6.37 9.67
CA SER A 172 -19.09 5.69 10.54
C SER A 172 -18.46 4.54 11.30
N TYR A 173 -17.75 3.66 10.58
CA TYR A 173 -17.02 2.55 11.19
C TYR A 173 -16.02 3.02 12.27
N ILE A 174 -15.23 4.04 11.97
CA ILE A 174 -14.25 4.61 12.90
C ILE A 174 -14.92 5.09 14.18
N ARG A 175 -16.06 5.78 14.09
CA ARG A 175 -16.81 6.30 15.24
C ARG A 175 -17.48 5.18 16.04
N GLU A 176 -18.14 4.22 15.37
CA GLU A 176 -18.81 3.08 16.01
C GLU A 176 -17.83 2.20 16.80
N HIS A 177 -16.58 2.09 16.33
CA HIS A 177 -15.54 1.29 16.97
C HIS A 177 -14.57 2.12 17.82
N HIS A 178 -14.84 3.40 18.05
CA HIS A 178 -14.01 4.30 18.87
C HIS A 178 -12.54 4.30 18.50
N LEU A 179 -12.24 4.26 17.18
CA LEU A 179 -10.87 4.21 16.68
C LEU A 179 -10.25 5.61 16.65
N TYR A 180 -8.94 5.68 16.82
CA TYR A 180 -8.13 6.90 16.71
C TYR A 180 -8.46 8.00 17.73
N GLY A 181 -9.23 7.69 18.79
CA GLY A 181 -9.55 8.61 19.88
C GLY A 181 -10.88 9.35 19.69
N VAL A 182 -11.79 8.83 18.87
CA VAL A 182 -13.14 9.37 18.64
C VAL A 182 -14.21 8.36 19.02
#